data_c1301e3bb5284e0a1a0197adbeaac0f2
#
_entry.id   c1301e3bb5284e0a1a0197adbeaac0f2
#
_cell.length_a   1.000
_cell.length_b   1.000
_cell.length_c   1.000
_cell.angle_alpha   90.00
_cell.angle_beta   90.00
_cell.angle_gamma   90.00
#
_symmetry.space_group_name_H-M   'P 1'
#
loop_
_entity.id
_entity.type
_entity.pdbx_description
1 polymer ?
#
loop_
_entity_poly.entity_id
_entity_poly.type
_entity_poly.pdbx_seq_one_letter_code
_entity_poly.pdbx_strand_id
1 'polypeptide(L)'
;MTPTGRAAGREVYGDRVIQAYLSYDYPDAVDRFYRHFSPAFGVLMETELWPNLLAAAKRNGVPIILANARLSERSAHGYGKIAALVAPAFAALAGVAAQTPGDARRLSELGAFNVSICGNLKFDVSPAPEKIALGHAWRQALGERPVWLAASTREGEEALVLAAWRNVAASGALPVPLLVIVPRNPQRFPEVAALLAQHGVAFVRRSDGLPDSATRVWLGDSMGEMAAYYTLADVAFIGGSLLPLGGQNLIEAAACGCPAIVGPHTFNFLQAT
;
A
#
# COMPACT_ATOMS: atom_id res chain seq x y z
N MET A 1 -10.46 2.05 17.00
CA MET A 1 -10.36 3.22 16.07
C MET A 1 -9.55 4.31 16.75
N THR A 2 -8.58 4.91 16.04
CA THR A 2 -7.79 6.06 16.53
C THR A 2 -8.46 7.37 16.10
N PRO A 3 -8.14 8.52 16.74
CA PRO A 3 -8.65 9.83 16.31
C PRO A 3 -8.33 10.12 14.83
N THR A 4 -7.10 9.83 14.39
CA THR A 4 -6.67 9.98 12.99
C THR A 4 -7.47 9.07 12.06
N GLY A 5 -7.68 7.79 12.43
CA GLY A 5 -8.48 6.87 11.64
C GLY A 5 -9.94 7.29 11.53
N ARG A 6 -10.50 7.92 12.59
CA ARG A 6 -11.85 8.49 12.54
C ARG A 6 -11.94 9.69 11.60
N ALA A 7 -10.93 10.57 11.61
CA ALA A 7 -10.88 11.72 10.71
C ALA A 7 -10.83 11.25 9.24
N ALA A 8 -9.93 10.33 8.90
CA ALA A 8 -9.84 9.74 7.57
C ALA A 8 -11.14 9.01 7.16
N GLY A 9 -11.76 8.28 8.08
CA GLY A 9 -13.04 7.62 7.81
C GLY A 9 -14.17 8.62 7.52
N ARG A 10 -14.21 9.78 8.19
CA ARG A 10 -15.16 10.85 7.89
C ARG A 10 -14.94 11.47 6.51
N GLU A 11 -13.68 11.68 6.15
CA GLU A 11 -13.31 12.20 4.84
C GLU A 11 -13.77 11.26 3.70
N VAL A 12 -13.56 9.95 3.86
CA VAL A 12 -13.88 8.96 2.82
C VAL A 12 -15.37 8.60 2.78
N TYR A 13 -15.99 8.41 3.95
CA TYR A 13 -17.35 7.84 4.03
C TYR A 13 -18.43 8.88 4.39
N GLY A 14 -18.07 10.04 4.96
CA GLY A 14 -19.03 11.04 5.40
C GLY A 14 -20.03 10.45 6.40
N ASP A 15 -21.31 10.71 6.17
CA ASP A 15 -22.42 10.22 7.00
C ASP A 15 -22.99 8.86 6.54
N ARG A 16 -22.35 8.22 5.56
CA ARG A 16 -22.79 6.90 5.06
C ARG A 16 -22.56 5.77 6.05
N VAL A 17 -21.72 5.98 7.06
CA VAL A 17 -21.39 5.00 8.08
C VAL A 17 -21.43 5.62 9.49
N ILE A 18 -21.87 4.85 10.47
CA ILE A 18 -21.79 5.22 11.88
C ILE A 18 -20.38 4.97 12.37
N GLN A 19 -19.65 6.02 12.74
CA GLN A 19 -18.31 5.92 13.28
C GLN A 19 -18.33 6.07 14.80
N ALA A 20 -18.09 4.98 15.49
CA ALA A 20 -18.02 4.92 16.95
C ALA A 20 -16.64 4.43 17.42
N TYR A 21 -16.15 4.91 18.54
CA TYR A 21 -15.03 4.28 19.22
C TYR A 21 -15.50 3.00 19.86
N LEU A 22 -14.79 1.90 19.55
CA LEU A 22 -15.00 0.67 20.30
C LEU A 22 -14.52 0.88 21.74
N SER A 23 -15.30 0.45 22.71
CA SER A 23 -14.90 0.47 24.11
C SER A 23 -13.70 -0.45 24.36
N TYR A 24 -13.03 -0.28 25.50
CA TYR A 24 -12.08 -1.30 25.96
C TYR A 24 -12.79 -2.66 26.09
N ASP A 25 -12.03 -3.75 25.92
CA ASP A 25 -12.54 -5.11 25.91
C ASP A 25 -12.96 -5.61 27.33
N TYR A 26 -13.82 -4.84 28.00
CA TYR A 26 -14.44 -5.21 29.28
C TYR A 26 -15.82 -5.82 29.02
N PRO A 27 -16.19 -6.90 29.74
CA PRO A 27 -17.45 -7.62 29.52
C PRO A 27 -18.67 -6.71 29.47
N ASP A 28 -18.86 -5.86 30.47
CA ASP A 28 -20.02 -4.96 30.56
C ASP A 28 -20.07 -3.91 29.43
N ALA A 29 -18.91 -3.42 29.01
CA ALA A 29 -18.83 -2.44 27.95
C ALA A 29 -19.16 -3.05 26.59
N VAL A 30 -18.69 -4.26 26.36
CA VAL A 30 -18.97 -5.04 25.16
C VAL A 30 -20.44 -5.47 25.10
N ASP A 31 -21.02 -5.90 26.20
CA ASP A 31 -22.45 -6.27 26.27
C ASP A 31 -23.35 -5.05 25.99
N ARG A 32 -22.97 -3.84 26.46
CA ARG A 32 -23.66 -2.60 26.08
C ARG A 32 -23.54 -2.28 24.60
N PHE A 33 -22.36 -2.53 23.99
CA PHE A 33 -22.15 -2.35 22.57
C PHE A 33 -23.08 -3.23 21.74
N TYR A 34 -23.15 -4.55 22.04
CA TYR A 34 -24.02 -5.46 21.31
C TYR A 34 -25.51 -5.14 21.49
N ARG A 35 -25.93 -4.76 22.68
CA ARG A 35 -27.31 -4.32 22.91
C ARG A 35 -27.68 -3.02 22.19
N HIS A 36 -26.72 -2.10 22.06
CA HIS A 36 -26.97 -0.80 21.44
C HIS A 36 -27.02 -0.90 19.92
N PHE A 37 -26.06 -1.59 19.31
CA PHE A 37 -25.92 -1.65 17.87
C PHE A 37 -26.65 -2.84 17.22
N SER A 38 -26.89 -3.91 17.97
CA SER A 38 -27.55 -5.15 17.49
C SER A 38 -27.05 -5.60 16.11
N PRO A 39 -25.72 -5.76 15.91
CA PRO A 39 -25.17 -6.04 14.58
C PRO A 39 -25.61 -7.43 14.11
N ALA A 40 -25.92 -7.56 12.81
CA ALA A 40 -26.23 -8.85 12.18
C ALA A 40 -24.98 -9.75 12.04
N PHE A 41 -23.82 -9.13 11.82
CA PHE A 41 -22.50 -9.78 11.76
C PHE A 41 -21.40 -8.77 12.07
N GLY A 42 -20.17 -9.22 12.27
CA GLY A 42 -19.00 -8.38 12.46
C GLY A 42 -17.81 -8.84 11.64
N VAL A 43 -16.93 -7.88 11.28
CA VAL A 43 -15.67 -8.15 10.62
C VAL A 43 -14.55 -7.51 11.43
N LEU A 44 -13.59 -8.31 11.84
CA LEU A 44 -12.32 -7.86 12.41
C LEU A 44 -11.24 -7.94 11.35
N MET A 45 -10.33 -6.99 11.35
CA MET A 45 -9.26 -6.92 10.35
C MET A 45 -7.91 -7.33 10.92
N GLU A 46 -7.12 -8.02 10.10
CA GLU A 46 -5.73 -8.41 10.37
C GLU A 46 -5.56 -9.34 11.59
N THR A 47 -4.98 -8.84 12.70
CA THR A 47 -4.64 -9.63 13.89
C THR A 47 -5.40 -9.17 15.14
N GLU A 48 -6.47 -8.44 14.96
CA GLU A 48 -7.26 -7.91 16.08
C GLU A 48 -8.04 -9.02 16.80
N LEU A 49 -7.54 -9.45 17.95
CA LEU A 49 -8.21 -10.44 18.80
C LEU A 49 -8.70 -9.78 20.09
N TRP A 50 -10.01 -9.77 20.26
CA TRP A 50 -10.70 -9.16 21.39
C TRP A 50 -11.54 -10.23 22.13
N PRO A 51 -10.99 -10.93 23.15
CA PRO A 51 -11.63 -12.11 23.73
C PRO A 51 -13.03 -11.88 24.28
N ASN A 52 -13.27 -10.77 24.98
CA ASN A 52 -14.60 -10.47 25.53
C ASN A 52 -15.59 -10.07 24.42
N LEU A 53 -15.14 -9.33 23.41
CA LEU A 53 -15.95 -9.01 22.24
C LEU A 53 -16.42 -10.28 21.52
N LEU A 54 -15.51 -11.21 21.28
CA LEU A 54 -15.83 -12.49 20.60
C LEU A 54 -16.72 -13.39 21.46
N ALA A 55 -16.46 -13.45 22.76
CA ALA A 55 -17.32 -14.19 23.69
C ALA A 55 -18.75 -13.62 23.74
N ALA A 56 -18.88 -12.29 23.75
CA ALA A 56 -20.17 -11.62 23.71
C ALA A 56 -20.88 -11.81 22.36
N ALA A 57 -20.15 -11.74 21.24
CA ALA A 57 -20.68 -12.05 19.92
C ALA A 57 -21.32 -13.42 19.88
N LYS A 58 -20.60 -14.44 20.35
CA LYS A 58 -21.08 -15.81 20.43
C LYS A 58 -22.35 -15.92 21.29
N ARG A 59 -22.40 -15.26 22.47
CA ARG A 59 -23.59 -15.25 23.34
C ARG A 59 -24.81 -14.60 22.67
N ASN A 60 -24.57 -13.57 21.85
CA ASN A 60 -25.63 -12.83 21.14
C ASN A 60 -25.96 -13.42 19.76
N GLY A 61 -25.34 -14.54 19.35
CA GLY A 61 -25.57 -15.17 18.05
C GLY A 61 -25.05 -14.33 16.86
N VAL A 62 -24.10 -13.42 17.09
CA VAL A 62 -23.54 -12.56 16.05
C VAL A 62 -22.28 -13.22 15.47
N PRO A 63 -22.30 -13.65 14.20
CA PRO A 63 -21.11 -14.21 13.56
C PRO A 63 -20.04 -13.15 13.34
N ILE A 64 -18.80 -13.46 13.74
CA ILE A 64 -17.63 -12.60 13.54
C ILE A 64 -16.66 -13.30 12.61
N ILE A 65 -16.22 -12.59 11.57
CA ILE A 65 -15.21 -13.04 10.61
C ILE A 65 -13.92 -12.26 10.86
N LEU A 66 -12.80 -12.95 10.90
CA LEU A 66 -11.47 -12.32 10.88
C LEU A 66 -11.00 -12.25 9.41
N ALA A 67 -10.98 -11.05 8.86
CA ALA A 67 -10.61 -10.80 7.46
C ALA A 67 -9.18 -10.28 7.33
N ASN A 68 -8.54 -10.57 6.18
CA ASN A 68 -7.15 -10.24 5.89
C ASN A 68 -6.20 -10.69 7.01
N ALA A 69 -6.50 -11.87 7.57
CA ALA A 69 -5.86 -12.36 8.78
C ALA A 69 -4.40 -12.73 8.52
N ARG A 70 -3.52 -12.19 9.35
CA ARG A 70 -2.10 -12.55 9.36
C ARG A 70 -1.64 -12.82 10.78
N LEU A 71 -0.72 -13.74 10.95
CA LEU A 71 -0.16 -14.08 12.25
C LEU A 71 1.30 -14.46 12.11
N SER A 72 2.21 -13.58 12.54
CA SER A 72 3.64 -13.88 12.51
C SER A 72 3.99 -15.05 13.45
N GLU A 73 5.09 -15.76 13.17
CA GLU A 73 5.57 -16.83 14.05
C GLU A 73 5.83 -16.35 15.49
N ARG A 74 6.39 -15.15 15.62
CA ARG A 74 6.60 -14.52 16.93
C ARG A 74 5.30 -14.31 17.69
N SER A 75 4.27 -13.82 17.02
CA SER A 75 2.95 -13.60 17.61
C SER A 75 2.25 -14.92 17.95
N ALA A 76 2.32 -15.91 17.07
CA ALA A 76 1.78 -17.24 17.29
C ALA A 76 2.42 -17.90 18.53
N HIS A 77 3.74 -17.82 18.66
CA HIS A 77 4.45 -18.29 19.85
C HIS A 77 4.00 -17.55 21.14
N GLY A 78 3.79 -16.24 21.03
CA GLY A 78 3.26 -15.42 22.14
C GLY A 78 1.86 -15.89 22.58
N TYR A 79 0.96 -16.07 21.61
CA TYR A 79 -0.40 -16.58 21.88
C TYR A 79 -0.39 -18.00 22.40
N GLY A 80 0.54 -18.86 21.95
CA GLY A 80 0.70 -20.23 22.49
C GLY A 80 0.97 -20.26 23.98
N LYS A 81 1.66 -19.26 24.55
CA LYS A 81 1.92 -19.17 26.00
C LYS A 81 0.67 -18.90 26.84
N ILE A 82 -0.36 -18.32 26.22
CA ILE A 82 -1.66 -18.00 26.84
C ILE A 82 -2.81 -18.71 26.10
N ALA A 83 -2.53 -19.89 25.56
CA ALA A 83 -3.49 -20.65 24.72
C ALA A 83 -4.85 -20.85 25.38
N ALA A 84 -4.89 -21.13 26.70
CA ALA A 84 -6.12 -21.28 27.44
C ALA A 84 -7.05 -20.05 27.39
N LEU A 85 -6.47 -18.85 27.24
CA LEU A 85 -7.22 -17.59 27.10
C LEU A 85 -7.64 -17.31 25.66
N VAL A 86 -6.76 -17.58 24.70
CA VAL A 86 -6.96 -17.15 23.31
C VAL A 86 -7.67 -18.21 22.44
N ALA A 87 -7.51 -19.50 22.73
CA ALA A 87 -8.16 -20.56 21.96
C ALA A 87 -9.69 -20.45 21.94
N PRO A 88 -10.39 -20.14 23.06
CA PRO A 88 -11.82 -19.90 23.03
C PRO A 88 -12.23 -18.72 22.16
N ALA A 89 -11.39 -17.68 22.07
CA ALA A 89 -11.64 -16.51 21.23
C ALA A 89 -11.48 -16.85 19.74
N PHE A 90 -10.44 -17.59 19.35
CA PHE A 90 -10.29 -18.09 17.98
C PHE A 90 -11.44 -19.05 17.61
N ALA A 91 -11.84 -19.92 18.53
CA ALA A 91 -12.96 -20.83 18.36
C ALA A 91 -14.33 -20.14 18.30
N ALA A 92 -14.43 -18.88 18.70
CA ALA A 92 -15.67 -18.10 18.61
C ALA A 92 -15.82 -17.39 17.24
N LEU A 93 -14.78 -17.36 16.40
CA LEU A 93 -14.86 -16.82 15.05
C LEU A 93 -15.74 -17.72 14.16
N ALA A 94 -16.62 -17.11 13.37
CA ALA A 94 -17.43 -17.82 12.38
C ALA A 94 -16.60 -18.26 11.16
N GLY A 95 -15.53 -17.54 10.86
CA GLY A 95 -14.60 -17.85 9.78
C GLY A 95 -13.36 -16.95 9.81
N VAL A 96 -12.32 -17.38 9.10
CA VAL A 96 -11.05 -16.67 8.98
C VAL A 96 -10.62 -16.66 7.53
N ALA A 97 -10.40 -15.47 6.97
CA ALA A 97 -9.79 -15.24 5.67
C ALA A 97 -8.30 -14.90 5.86
N ALA A 98 -7.45 -15.90 5.77
CA ALA A 98 -6.01 -15.79 6.01
C ALA A 98 -5.26 -15.26 4.76
N GLN A 99 -4.18 -14.51 4.96
CA GLN A 99 -3.39 -13.98 3.85
C GLN A 99 -2.54 -15.07 3.18
N THR A 100 -1.94 -15.96 3.96
CA THR A 100 -1.00 -16.98 3.47
C THR A 100 -1.29 -18.36 4.04
N PRO A 101 -0.78 -19.44 3.42
CA PRO A 101 -0.86 -20.80 3.99
C PRO A 101 -0.22 -20.90 5.39
N GLY A 102 0.87 -20.15 5.62
CA GLY A 102 1.53 -20.09 6.92
C GLY A 102 0.66 -19.45 8.00
N ASP A 103 -0.04 -18.36 7.65
CA ASP A 103 -0.99 -17.71 8.57
C ASP A 103 -2.17 -18.64 8.87
N ALA A 104 -2.75 -19.25 7.84
CA ALA A 104 -3.86 -20.19 7.98
C ALA A 104 -3.51 -21.33 8.94
N ARG A 105 -2.34 -21.95 8.78
CA ARG A 105 -1.87 -23.02 9.67
C ARG A 105 -1.77 -22.54 11.12
N ARG A 106 -1.07 -21.44 11.37
CA ARG A 106 -0.87 -20.88 12.73
C ARG A 106 -2.18 -20.51 13.42
N LEU A 107 -3.13 -19.94 12.66
CA LEU A 107 -4.47 -19.61 13.17
C LEU A 107 -5.27 -20.87 13.53
N SER A 108 -5.20 -21.90 12.70
CA SER A 108 -5.84 -23.18 12.97
C SER A 108 -5.24 -23.89 14.20
N GLU A 109 -3.91 -23.86 14.35
CA GLU A 109 -3.20 -24.40 15.53
C GLU A 109 -3.63 -23.70 16.84
N LEU A 110 -4.03 -22.43 16.78
CA LEU A 110 -4.56 -21.66 17.91
C LEU A 110 -6.07 -21.84 18.14
N GLY A 111 -6.75 -22.68 17.35
CA GLY A 111 -8.14 -23.07 17.55
C GLY A 111 -9.16 -22.38 16.63
N ALA A 112 -8.71 -21.67 15.60
CA ALA A 112 -9.63 -21.15 14.59
C ALA A 112 -10.17 -22.27 13.68
N PHE A 113 -11.45 -22.22 13.33
CA PHE A 113 -12.07 -23.10 12.32
C PHE A 113 -12.46 -22.28 11.10
N ASN A 114 -12.88 -22.99 10.02
CA ASN A 114 -13.31 -22.37 8.76
C ASN A 114 -12.28 -21.36 8.27
N VAL A 115 -11.00 -21.78 8.24
CA VAL A 115 -9.90 -20.96 7.75
C VAL A 115 -9.75 -21.17 6.25
N SER A 116 -9.91 -20.08 5.49
CA SER A 116 -9.69 -20.03 4.04
C SER A 116 -8.49 -19.13 3.72
N ILE A 117 -7.74 -19.46 2.68
CA ILE A 117 -6.63 -18.62 2.20
C ILE A 117 -7.20 -17.72 1.11
N CYS A 118 -7.22 -16.40 1.36
CA CYS A 118 -7.82 -15.42 0.45
C CYS A 118 -6.79 -14.42 -0.13
N GLY A 119 -5.53 -14.53 0.24
CA GLY A 119 -4.52 -13.54 -0.15
C GLY A 119 -4.57 -12.27 0.72
N ASN A 120 -3.85 -11.25 0.27
CA ASN A 120 -3.76 -9.99 1.00
C ASN A 120 -4.49 -8.89 0.23
N LEU A 121 -5.41 -8.19 0.88
CA LEU A 121 -6.16 -7.05 0.32
C LEU A 121 -5.27 -5.94 -0.27
N LYS A 122 -4.00 -5.90 0.09
CA LYS A 122 -3.04 -4.99 -0.56
C LYS A 122 -2.91 -5.22 -2.07
N PHE A 123 -3.22 -6.44 -2.54
CA PHE A 123 -3.17 -6.78 -3.97
C PHE A 123 -4.46 -6.44 -4.72
N ASP A 124 -5.55 -6.13 -4.01
CA ASP A 124 -6.83 -5.70 -4.60
C ASP A 124 -6.83 -4.19 -4.91
N VAL A 125 -5.73 -3.71 -5.49
CA VAL A 125 -5.58 -2.31 -5.90
C VAL A 125 -6.23 -2.13 -7.27
N SER A 126 -7.26 -1.29 -7.33
CA SER A 126 -7.85 -0.84 -8.60
C SER A 126 -7.53 0.63 -8.78
N PRO A 127 -6.63 0.98 -9.71
CA PRO A 127 -6.32 2.37 -10.00
C PRO A 127 -7.57 3.13 -10.45
N ALA A 128 -7.73 4.37 -10.02
CA ALA A 128 -8.86 5.19 -10.38
C ALA A 128 -8.92 5.41 -11.91
N PRO A 129 -10.05 5.14 -12.58
CA PRO A 129 -10.16 5.20 -14.05
C PRO A 129 -9.75 6.55 -14.63
N GLU A 130 -10.03 7.65 -13.94
CA GLU A 130 -9.62 8.99 -14.35
C GLU A 130 -8.10 9.20 -14.33
N LYS A 131 -7.37 8.48 -13.45
CA LYS A 131 -5.90 8.53 -13.41
C LYS A 131 -5.29 7.71 -14.54
N ILE A 132 -5.89 6.57 -14.86
CA ILE A 132 -5.51 5.78 -16.03
C ILE A 132 -5.73 6.58 -17.31
N ALA A 133 -6.90 7.22 -17.46
CA ALA A 133 -7.20 8.07 -18.61
C ALA A 133 -6.20 9.25 -18.74
N LEU A 134 -5.82 9.85 -17.61
CA LEU A 134 -4.83 10.92 -17.57
C LEU A 134 -3.45 10.41 -18.04
N GLY A 135 -3.00 9.23 -17.58
CA GLY A 135 -1.75 8.61 -18.02
C GLY A 135 -1.71 8.31 -19.52
N HIS A 136 -2.82 7.80 -20.07
CA HIS A 136 -2.96 7.61 -21.52
C HIS A 136 -2.91 8.92 -22.29
N ALA A 137 -3.54 9.99 -21.80
CA ALA A 137 -3.46 11.31 -22.44
C ALA A 137 -2.02 11.85 -22.44
N TRP A 138 -1.27 11.65 -21.34
CA TRP A 138 0.14 12.02 -21.31
C TRP A 138 0.97 11.19 -22.29
N ARG A 139 0.70 9.88 -22.37
CA ARG A 139 1.38 8.99 -23.33
C ARG A 139 1.17 9.44 -24.78
N GLN A 140 -0.07 9.79 -25.12
CA GLN A 140 -0.40 10.34 -26.46
C GLN A 140 0.39 11.62 -26.76
N ALA A 141 0.50 12.54 -25.79
CA ALA A 141 1.22 13.80 -25.96
C ALA A 141 2.72 13.59 -26.14
N LEU A 142 3.32 12.56 -25.49
CA LEU A 142 4.74 12.23 -25.59
C LEU A 142 5.09 11.36 -26.79
N GLY A 143 4.09 10.79 -27.47
CA GLY A 143 4.27 9.89 -28.62
C GLY A 143 5.03 8.61 -28.25
N GLU A 144 5.91 8.16 -29.15
CA GLU A 144 6.67 6.90 -29.01
C GLU A 144 7.96 7.03 -28.19
N ARG A 145 8.21 8.19 -27.61
CA ARG A 145 9.41 8.41 -26.78
C ARG A 145 9.41 7.45 -25.60
N PRO A 146 10.48 6.65 -25.38
CA PRO A 146 10.56 5.79 -24.20
C PRO A 146 10.51 6.60 -22.91
N VAL A 147 9.81 6.08 -21.90
CA VAL A 147 9.63 6.70 -20.59
C VAL A 147 10.10 5.76 -19.49
N TRP A 148 11.12 6.19 -18.77
CA TRP A 148 11.58 5.52 -17.57
C TRP A 148 11.11 6.29 -16.33
N LEU A 149 10.29 5.68 -15.51
CA LEU A 149 9.78 6.26 -14.27
C LEU A 149 10.63 5.84 -13.07
N ALA A 150 11.07 6.81 -12.27
CA ALA A 150 11.59 6.59 -10.92
C ALA A 150 10.50 6.96 -9.91
N ALA A 151 9.77 5.95 -9.46
CA ALA A 151 8.55 6.08 -8.69
C ALA A 151 8.82 6.14 -7.18
N SER A 152 8.27 7.13 -6.49
CA SER A 152 8.35 7.26 -5.02
C SER A 152 9.78 7.23 -4.48
N THR A 153 10.69 7.96 -5.12
CA THR A 153 12.10 8.00 -4.73
C THR A 153 12.29 8.58 -3.33
N ARG A 154 13.34 8.11 -2.66
CA ARG A 154 13.75 8.54 -1.33
C ARG A 154 15.08 9.27 -1.40
N GLU A 155 15.42 9.98 -0.33
CA GLU A 155 16.66 10.74 -0.21
C GLU A 155 17.90 9.91 -0.59
N GLY A 156 18.73 10.46 -1.48
CA GLY A 156 19.95 9.83 -2.03
C GLY A 156 19.72 8.96 -3.26
N GLU A 157 18.49 8.49 -3.53
CA GLU A 157 18.23 7.65 -4.70
C GLU A 157 18.18 8.45 -6.00
N GLU A 158 17.71 9.71 -5.96
CA GLU A 158 17.55 10.52 -7.17
C GLU A 158 18.90 10.78 -7.88
N ALA A 159 19.97 10.96 -7.12
CA ALA A 159 21.31 11.10 -7.69
C ALA A 159 21.79 9.82 -8.38
N LEU A 160 21.51 8.65 -7.77
CA LEU A 160 21.84 7.34 -8.33
C LEU A 160 21.05 7.05 -9.60
N VAL A 161 19.74 7.32 -9.57
CA VAL A 161 18.86 7.19 -10.74
C VAL A 161 19.31 8.10 -11.87
N LEU A 162 19.65 9.35 -11.58
CA LEU A 162 20.13 10.30 -12.57
C LEU A 162 21.45 9.84 -13.19
N ALA A 163 22.37 9.31 -12.38
CA ALA A 163 23.64 8.77 -12.88
C ALA A 163 23.41 7.55 -13.79
N ALA A 164 22.54 6.63 -13.40
CA ALA A 164 22.17 5.49 -14.22
C ALA A 164 21.52 5.89 -15.55
N TRP A 165 20.59 6.85 -15.52
CA TRP A 165 19.95 7.39 -16.71
C TRP A 165 20.97 8.04 -17.66
N ARG A 166 21.94 8.79 -17.13
CA ARG A 166 23.03 9.38 -17.93
C ARG A 166 23.88 8.33 -18.63
N ASN A 167 24.19 7.23 -17.96
CA ASN A 167 24.92 6.12 -18.55
C ASN A 167 24.13 5.50 -19.73
N VAL A 168 22.80 5.33 -19.56
CA VAL A 168 21.93 4.89 -20.65
C VAL A 168 21.93 5.90 -21.80
N ALA A 169 21.80 7.19 -21.51
CA ALA A 169 21.80 8.23 -22.52
C ALA A 169 23.14 8.31 -23.28
N ALA A 170 24.26 8.04 -22.61
CA ALA A 170 25.60 8.04 -23.18
C ALA A 170 25.98 6.77 -23.96
N SER A 171 25.25 5.67 -23.76
CA SER A 171 25.52 4.38 -24.40
C SER A 171 25.24 4.33 -25.90
N GLY A 172 24.67 5.41 -26.46
CA GLY A 172 24.27 5.49 -27.86
C GLY A 172 22.95 4.83 -28.19
N ALA A 173 22.26 4.30 -27.18
CA ALA A 173 20.88 3.80 -27.33
C ALA A 173 19.94 4.94 -27.73
N LEU A 174 19.27 4.82 -28.84
CA LEU A 174 18.32 5.81 -29.34
C LEU A 174 16.94 5.16 -29.49
N PRO A 175 15.88 5.90 -29.17
CA PRO A 175 15.83 7.27 -28.61
C PRO A 175 16.18 7.32 -27.12
N VAL A 176 16.79 8.41 -26.66
CA VAL A 176 17.08 8.64 -25.24
C VAL A 176 15.77 8.74 -24.46
N PRO A 177 15.56 7.92 -23.44
CA PRO A 177 14.30 7.91 -22.69
C PRO A 177 14.08 9.23 -21.92
N LEU A 178 12.82 9.63 -21.80
CA LEU A 178 12.42 10.63 -20.81
C LEU A 178 12.53 9.98 -19.41
N LEU A 179 13.29 10.61 -18.53
CA LEU A 179 13.30 10.22 -17.12
C LEU A 179 12.20 10.98 -16.38
N VAL A 180 11.27 10.27 -15.79
CA VAL A 180 10.26 10.82 -14.88
C VAL A 180 10.69 10.51 -13.44
N ILE A 181 10.87 11.55 -12.61
CA ILE A 181 11.21 11.36 -11.19
C ILE A 181 10.04 11.85 -10.34
N VAL A 182 9.50 10.96 -9.51
CA VAL A 182 8.41 11.28 -8.58
C VAL A 182 8.90 11.01 -7.15
N PRO A 183 9.30 12.05 -6.39
CA PRO A 183 9.71 11.88 -4.99
C PRO A 183 8.54 11.45 -4.11
N ARG A 184 8.80 10.60 -3.11
CA ARG A 184 7.77 10.07 -2.19
C ARG A 184 7.11 11.15 -1.35
N ASN A 185 7.87 12.14 -0.94
CA ASN A 185 7.44 13.19 -0.01
C ASN A 185 7.41 14.56 -0.68
N PRO A 186 6.30 15.32 -0.58
CA PRO A 186 6.18 16.64 -1.20
C PRO A 186 7.27 17.64 -0.77
N GLN A 187 7.75 17.54 0.48
CA GLN A 187 8.80 18.41 1.01
C GLN A 187 10.10 18.34 0.19
N ARG A 188 10.31 17.21 -0.54
CA ARG A 188 11.50 16.98 -1.34
C ARG A 188 11.42 17.50 -2.77
N PHE A 189 10.26 17.93 -3.24
CA PHE A 189 10.12 18.46 -4.60
C PHE A 189 11.10 19.60 -4.90
N PRO A 190 11.26 20.63 -4.04
CA PRO A 190 12.26 21.68 -4.27
C PRO A 190 13.71 21.18 -4.24
N GLU A 191 14.02 20.23 -3.36
CA GLU A 191 15.37 19.65 -3.23
C GLU A 191 15.77 18.89 -4.50
N VAL A 192 14.86 18.07 -5.03
CA VAL A 192 15.11 17.31 -6.26
C VAL A 192 15.20 18.26 -7.47
N ALA A 193 14.40 19.31 -7.53
CA ALA A 193 14.54 20.34 -8.55
C ALA A 193 15.90 21.04 -8.50
N ALA A 194 16.39 21.37 -7.29
CA ALA A 194 17.72 21.94 -7.09
C ALA A 194 18.83 20.96 -7.52
N LEU A 195 18.71 19.68 -7.20
CA LEU A 195 19.64 18.63 -7.62
C LEU A 195 19.71 18.56 -9.16
N LEU A 196 18.58 18.55 -9.86
CA LEU A 196 18.53 18.52 -11.32
C LEU A 196 19.20 19.75 -11.93
N ALA A 197 18.94 20.95 -11.38
CA ALA A 197 19.56 22.21 -11.82
C ALA A 197 21.07 22.19 -11.60
N GLN A 198 21.56 21.76 -10.44
CA GLN A 198 23.01 21.63 -10.14
C GLN A 198 23.70 20.69 -11.11
N HIS A 199 23.01 19.67 -11.57
CA HIS A 199 23.53 18.74 -12.56
C HIS A 199 23.38 19.24 -14.02
N GLY A 200 22.85 20.44 -14.27
CA GLY A 200 22.69 21.01 -15.60
C GLY A 200 21.75 20.22 -16.52
N VAL A 201 20.76 19.55 -15.95
CA VAL A 201 19.77 18.74 -16.71
C VAL A 201 18.58 19.61 -17.07
N ALA A 202 18.18 19.63 -18.33
CA ALA A 202 16.95 20.28 -18.77
C ALA A 202 15.75 19.49 -18.22
N PHE A 203 14.97 20.10 -17.32
CA PHE A 203 13.78 19.49 -16.72
C PHE A 203 12.59 20.44 -16.70
N VAL A 204 11.40 19.87 -16.65
CA VAL A 204 10.12 20.56 -16.44
C VAL A 204 9.46 19.93 -15.22
N ARG A 205 8.72 20.71 -14.44
CA ARG A 205 7.89 20.22 -13.35
C ARG A 205 6.51 19.83 -13.88
N ARG A 206 5.88 18.86 -13.25
CA ARG A 206 4.49 18.50 -13.57
C ARG A 206 3.54 19.68 -13.35
N SER A 207 3.78 20.47 -12.31
CA SER A 207 3.02 21.70 -12.04
C SER A 207 3.12 22.75 -13.14
N ASP A 208 4.19 22.76 -13.93
CA ASP A 208 4.39 23.71 -15.02
C ASP A 208 3.84 23.19 -16.37
N GLY A 209 3.51 21.89 -16.44
CA GLY A 209 2.91 21.29 -17.63
C GLY A 209 3.54 19.96 -18.08
N LEU A 210 3.34 19.64 -19.36
CA LEU A 210 3.92 18.47 -20.01
C LEU A 210 5.31 18.77 -20.57
N PRO A 211 6.22 17.78 -20.57
CA PRO A 211 7.55 17.92 -21.16
C PRO A 211 7.46 17.95 -22.69
N ASP A 212 8.31 18.76 -23.30
CA ASP A 212 8.53 18.81 -24.74
C ASP A 212 9.62 17.83 -25.21
N SER A 213 9.96 17.85 -26.48
CA SER A 213 11.00 16.98 -27.06
C SER A 213 12.42 17.30 -26.56
N ALA A 214 12.70 18.52 -26.11
CA ALA A 214 13.98 18.95 -25.56
C ALA A 214 14.15 18.59 -24.08
N THR A 215 13.04 18.42 -23.36
CA THR A 215 13.03 18.08 -21.95
C THR A 215 13.63 16.69 -21.74
N ARG A 216 14.56 16.56 -20.81
CA ARG A 216 15.25 15.30 -20.48
C ARG A 216 14.68 14.63 -19.24
N VAL A 217 14.26 15.43 -18.27
CA VAL A 217 13.68 14.94 -17.02
C VAL A 217 12.33 15.64 -16.77
N TRP A 218 11.32 14.86 -16.38
CA TRP A 218 10.05 15.38 -15.90
C TRP A 218 9.94 15.13 -14.40
N LEU A 219 9.94 16.20 -13.62
CA LEU A 219 9.80 16.12 -12.16
C LEU A 219 8.32 16.09 -11.80
N GLY A 220 7.86 14.97 -11.29
CA GLY A 220 6.51 14.78 -10.78
C GLY A 220 6.37 15.37 -9.38
N ASP A 221 6.00 16.64 -9.30
CA ASP A 221 5.79 17.42 -8.08
C ASP A 221 4.30 17.53 -7.73
N SER A 222 3.55 16.48 -8.01
CA SER A 222 2.11 16.36 -7.70
C SER A 222 1.82 15.16 -6.82
N MET A 223 0.70 15.24 -6.08
CA MET A 223 0.22 14.15 -5.24
C MET A 223 -0.99 13.46 -5.88
N GLY A 224 -1.14 12.14 -5.60
CA GLY A 224 -2.30 11.37 -6.04
C GLY A 224 -2.36 11.07 -7.53
N GLU A 225 -1.24 11.20 -8.27
CA GLU A 225 -1.17 10.94 -9.72
C GLU A 225 -0.30 9.72 -10.07
N MET A 226 0.11 8.89 -9.09
CA MET A 226 1.03 7.76 -9.33
C MET A 226 0.50 6.79 -10.39
N ALA A 227 -0.80 6.47 -10.39
CA ALA A 227 -1.38 5.59 -11.40
C ALA A 227 -1.26 6.17 -12.82
N ALA A 228 -1.35 7.50 -12.98
CA ALA A 228 -1.12 8.14 -14.27
C ALA A 228 0.34 8.04 -14.71
N TYR A 229 1.30 8.21 -13.79
CA TYR A 229 2.72 8.03 -14.09
C TYR A 229 3.05 6.57 -14.45
N TYR A 230 2.48 5.58 -13.74
CA TYR A 230 2.67 4.17 -14.10
C TYR A 230 2.05 3.83 -15.45
N THR A 231 0.87 4.35 -15.77
CA THR A 231 0.21 4.14 -17.08
C THR A 231 1.00 4.76 -18.23
N LEU A 232 1.68 5.87 -17.99
CA LEU A 232 2.54 6.55 -18.97
C LEU A 232 3.83 5.75 -19.25
N ALA A 233 4.42 5.13 -18.23
CA ALA A 233 5.79 4.62 -18.23
C ALA A 233 5.92 3.27 -18.96
N ASP A 234 7.03 3.06 -19.68
CA ASP A 234 7.38 1.77 -20.25
C ASP A 234 8.01 0.84 -19.19
N VAL A 235 8.69 1.43 -18.20
CA VAL A 235 9.27 0.73 -17.04
C VAL A 235 9.35 1.67 -15.85
N ALA A 236 9.12 1.15 -14.66
CA ALA A 236 9.22 1.90 -13.41
C ALA A 236 10.28 1.31 -12.48
N PHE A 237 11.22 2.14 -12.02
CA PHE A 237 12.03 1.83 -10.85
C PHE A 237 11.25 2.22 -9.58
N ILE A 238 11.14 1.31 -8.62
CA ILE A 238 10.43 1.55 -7.36
C ILE A 238 11.42 2.03 -6.30
N GLY A 239 11.24 3.26 -5.87
CA GLY A 239 12.10 3.92 -4.88
C GLY A 239 12.07 3.27 -3.49
N GLY A 240 13.00 3.69 -2.63
CA GLY A 240 13.23 3.09 -1.31
C GLY A 240 13.87 1.72 -1.37
N SER A 241 14.28 1.25 -2.55
CA SER A 241 14.78 -0.09 -2.76
C SER A 241 16.27 -0.17 -3.14
N LEU A 242 16.90 0.90 -3.63
CA LEU A 242 18.36 0.96 -3.82
C LEU A 242 19.11 1.13 -2.50
N LEU A 243 18.56 1.91 -1.59
CA LEU A 243 19.08 2.12 -0.26
C LEU A 243 18.29 1.24 0.74
N PRO A 244 18.81 0.95 1.95
CA PRO A 244 18.16 0.03 2.89
C PRO A 244 16.93 0.64 3.57
N LEU A 245 15.98 1.11 2.76
CA LEU A 245 14.74 1.76 3.18
C LEU A 245 13.50 0.87 3.04
N GLY A 246 13.67 -0.36 2.51
CA GLY A 246 12.67 -1.41 2.49
C GLY A 246 11.73 -1.44 1.28
N GLY A 247 11.93 -0.55 0.30
CA GLY A 247 11.09 -0.44 -0.89
C GLY A 247 9.79 0.34 -0.67
N GLN A 248 9.21 0.84 -1.75
CA GLN A 248 7.87 1.44 -1.81
C GLN A 248 6.88 0.49 -2.48
N ASN A 249 5.61 0.89 -2.58
CA ASN A 249 4.54 0.05 -3.10
C ASN A 249 4.72 -0.22 -4.61
N LEU A 250 5.03 -1.49 -4.95
CA LEU A 250 5.14 -1.94 -6.34
C LEU A 250 3.82 -2.53 -6.88
N ILE A 251 2.84 -2.79 -6.00
CA ILE A 251 1.55 -3.38 -6.37
C ILE A 251 0.77 -2.43 -7.29
N GLU A 252 0.89 -1.12 -7.04
CA GLU A 252 0.24 -0.09 -7.84
C GLU A 252 0.81 -0.05 -9.27
N ALA A 253 2.12 -0.25 -9.45
CA ALA A 253 2.74 -0.39 -10.77
C ALA A 253 2.18 -1.62 -11.51
N ALA A 254 2.11 -2.76 -10.84
CA ALA A 254 1.56 -3.99 -11.40
C ALA A 254 0.07 -3.84 -11.77
N ALA A 255 -0.73 -3.17 -10.92
CA ALA A 255 -2.14 -2.90 -11.19
C ALA A 255 -2.36 -1.98 -12.41
N CYS A 256 -1.37 -1.13 -12.74
CA CYS A 256 -1.36 -0.31 -13.95
C CYS A 256 -0.74 -1.03 -15.17
N GLY A 257 -0.30 -2.29 -15.04
CA GLY A 257 0.39 -3.02 -16.10
C GLY A 257 1.80 -2.53 -16.40
N CYS A 258 2.42 -1.74 -15.52
CA CYS A 258 3.76 -1.19 -15.69
C CYS A 258 4.83 -2.18 -15.18
N PRO A 259 5.79 -2.62 -16.02
CA PRO A 259 6.92 -3.40 -15.57
C PRO A 259 7.71 -2.67 -14.49
N ALA A 260 8.04 -3.34 -13.38
CA ALA A 260 8.72 -2.74 -12.26
C ALA A 260 10.11 -3.31 -12.04
N ILE A 261 11.07 -2.43 -11.77
CA ILE A 261 12.43 -2.76 -11.35
C ILE A 261 12.55 -2.36 -9.88
N VAL A 262 13.10 -3.27 -9.06
CA VAL A 262 13.36 -3.02 -7.65
C VAL A 262 14.84 -3.20 -7.34
N GLY A 263 15.35 -2.45 -6.37
CA GLY A 263 16.69 -2.66 -5.82
C GLY A 263 16.71 -3.83 -4.81
N PRO A 264 17.87 -4.08 -4.17
CA PRO A 264 18.05 -5.23 -3.29
C PRO A 264 17.32 -5.13 -1.94
N HIS A 265 16.77 -3.98 -1.60
CA HIS A 265 16.17 -3.73 -0.28
C HIS A 265 14.64 -3.63 -0.38
N THR A 266 13.95 -4.78 -0.34
CA THR A 266 12.48 -4.87 -0.52
C THR A 266 11.77 -5.47 0.69
N PHE A 267 12.35 -5.41 1.88
CA PHE A 267 11.84 -6.10 3.08
C PHE A 267 10.44 -5.67 3.52
N ASN A 268 9.93 -4.50 3.11
CA ASN A 268 8.55 -4.08 3.35
C ASN A 268 7.55 -4.75 2.39
N PHE A 269 8.02 -5.33 1.27
CA PHE A 269 7.20 -5.85 0.19
C PHE A 269 7.65 -7.25 -0.28
N LEU A 270 8.28 -8.05 0.59
CA LEU A 270 8.78 -9.39 0.28
C LEU A 270 7.74 -10.34 -0.35
N GLN A 271 6.44 -10.12 -0.10
CA GLN A 271 5.37 -10.93 -0.69
C GLN A 271 5.01 -10.49 -2.12
N ALA A 272 5.45 -9.32 -2.53
CA ALA A 272 5.13 -8.73 -3.82
C ALA A 272 6.33 -8.74 -4.78
N THR A 273 7.53 -8.98 -4.26
CA THR A 273 8.78 -9.16 -5.01
C THR A 273 9.14 -10.64 -5.09
#